data_719eb7e690e76ac587c46321672457b5
#
_entry.id   719eb7e690e76ac587c46321672457b5
#
_cell.length_a   1.000
_cell.length_b   1.000
_cell.length_c   1.000
_cell.angle_alpha   90.00
_cell.angle_beta   90.00
_cell.angle_gamma   90.00
#
_symmetry.space_group_name_H-M   'P 1'
#
loop_
_entity.id
_entity.type
_entity.pdbx_description
1 polymer ?
#
loop_
_entity_poly.entity_id
_entity_poly.type
_entity_poly.pdbx_seq_one_letter_code
_entity_poly.pdbx_strand_id
1 'polypeptide(L)'
;MLKSIEGNFDHPEVNELLRKHFIELREASPKGSTHVLDIPGLKIPSIKFWSLWENDKLMGCGALKFLNNDHGEFKSIRVHDDFRNKKNGIKVINHLIIEAKKLKVKKLSIETGAGKFFAPARKLFNSSGFKPCPPFAHYKAVSYTHLTLPTILLV
;
A
#
# COMPACT_ATOMS: atom_id res chain seq x y z
N MET A 1 18.08 -1.59 -10.17
CA MET A 1 17.95 -1.16 -8.78
C MET A 1 16.67 -0.38 -8.59
N LEU A 2 15.89 -0.74 -7.59
CA LEU A 2 14.62 -0.08 -7.33
C LEU A 2 14.85 1.27 -6.65
N LYS A 3 14.19 2.30 -7.15
CA LYS A 3 14.34 3.67 -6.71
C LYS A 3 12.98 4.26 -6.37
N SER A 4 12.86 4.98 -5.27
CA SER A 4 11.62 5.64 -4.88
C SER A 4 11.71 7.15 -5.08
N ILE A 5 10.58 7.74 -5.47
CA ILE A 5 10.41 9.19 -5.57
C ILE A 5 9.20 9.56 -4.72
N GLU A 6 9.40 10.41 -3.74
CA GLU A 6 8.31 10.88 -2.88
C GLU A 6 7.42 11.88 -3.63
N GLY A 7 6.10 11.73 -3.49
CA GLY A 7 5.13 12.56 -4.20
C GLY A 7 5.00 12.14 -5.65
N ASN A 8 5.43 13.00 -6.57
CA ASN A 8 5.46 12.70 -8.01
C ASN A 8 4.08 12.48 -8.64
N PHE A 9 3.04 13.07 -8.06
CA PHE A 9 1.67 12.90 -8.53
C PHE A 9 1.42 13.48 -9.93
N ASP A 10 2.24 14.45 -10.34
CA ASP A 10 2.07 15.11 -11.64
C ASP A 10 2.69 14.30 -12.79
N HIS A 11 3.46 13.27 -12.49
CA HIS A 11 3.99 12.41 -13.53
C HIS A 11 2.85 11.62 -14.18
N PRO A 12 2.70 11.67 -15.52
CA PRO A 12 1.56 11.03 -16.20
C PRO A 12 1.39 9.55 -15.89
N GLU A 13 2.49 8.79 -15.83
CA GLU A 13 2.42 7.36 -15.53
C GLU A 13 1.99 7.09 -14.09
N VAL A 14 2.44 7.90 -13.14
CA VAL A 14 2.04 7.77 -11.73
C VAL A 14 0.56 8.11 -11.58
N ASN A 15 0.13 9.19 -12.20
CA ASN A 15 -1.27 9.61 -12.18
C ASN A 15 -2.18 8.51 -12.74
N GLU A 16 -1.81 7.94 -13.88
CA GLU A 16 -2.60 6.88 -14.52
C GLU A 16 -2.64 5.61 -13.66
N LEU A 17 -1.52 5.23 -13.06
CA LEU A 17 -1.45 4.06 -12.17
C LEU A 17 -2.41 4.23 -10.99
N LEU A 18 -2.43 5.40 -10.37
CA LEU A 18 -3.31 5.69 -9.23
C LEU A 18 -4.78 5.76 -9.64
N ARG A 19 -5.09 6.35 -10.79
CA ARG A 19 -6.45 6.38 -11.29
C ARG A 19 -7.00 4.99 -11.53
N LYS A 20 -6.20 4.14 -12.18
CA LYS A 20 -6.57 2.75 -12.44
C LYS A 20 -6.78 1.98 -11.15
N HIS A 21 -5.87 2.16 -10.19
CA HIS A 21 -5.97 1.53 -8.87
C HIS A 21 -7.27 1.93 -8.17
N PHE A 22 -7.56 3.21 -8.11
CA PHE A 22 -8.76 3.74 -7.48
C PHE A 22 -10.04 3.16 -8.10
N ILE A 23 -10.12 3.17 -9.44
CA ILE A 23 -11.30 2.68 -10.16
C ILE A 23 -11.50 1.19 -9.92
N GLU A 24 -10.44 0.38 -10.04
CA GLU A 24 -10.54 -1.07 -9.87
C GLU A 24 -10.93 -1.46 -8.45
N LEU A 25 -10.37 -0.82 -7.44
CA LEU A 25 -10.71 -1.11 -6.06
C LEU A 25 -12.13 -0.67 -5.71
N ARG A 26 -12.57 0.44 -6.25
CA ARG A 26 -13.94 0.91 -6.06
C ARG A 26 -14.96 -0.07 -6.63
N GLU A 27 -14.68 -0.58 -7.82
CA GLU A 27 -15.55 -1.56 -8.47
C GLU A 27 -15.55 -2.91 -7.76
N ALA A 28 -14.41 -3.30 -7.20
CA ALA A 28 -14.25 -4.59 -6.53
C ALA A 28 -14.78 -4.59 -5.09
N SER A 29 -15.03 -3.42 -4.50
CA SER A 29 -15.46 -3.31 -3.11
C SER A 29 -16.98 -3.19 -3.03
N PRO A 30 -17.61 -3.72 -1.96
CA PRO A 30 -19.04 -3.52 -1.74
C PRO A 30 -19.39 -2.04 -1.68
N LYS A 31 -20.55 -1.69 -2.19
CA LYS A 31 -21.03 -0.30 -2.18
C LYS A 31 -21.04 0.24 -0.75
N GLY A 32 -20.44 1.41 -0.57
CA GLY A 32 -20.35 2.06 0.75
C GLY A 32 -19.20 1.56 1.62
N SER A 33 -18.40 0.59 1.14
CA SER A 33 -17.28 0.02 1.90
C SER A 33 -15.93 0.31 1.31
N THR A 34 -15.82 1.29 0.42
CA THR A 34 -14.56 1.62 -0.25
C THR A 34 -13.73 2.55 0.63
N HIS A 35 -12.52 2.09 1.00
CA HIS A 35 -11.57 2.87 1.80
C HIS A 35 -10.34 3.30 1.01
N VAL A 36 -10.34 3.12 -0.31
CA VAL A 36 -9.23 3.53 -1.17
C VAL A 36 -9.21 5.06 -1.29
N LEU A 37 -8.03 5.64 -1.23
CA LEU A 37 -7.85 7.09 -1.34
C LEU A 37 -7.62 7.48 -2.80
N ASP A 38 -8.29 8.56 -3.23
CA ASP A 38 -7.99 9.22 -4.50
C ASP A 38 -6.73 10.10 -4.36
N ILE A 39 -6.31 10.72 -5.46
CA ILE A 39 -5.07 11.53 -5.46
C ILE A 39 -5.13 12.67 -4.44
N PRO A 40 -6.21 13.49 -4.36
CA PRO A 40 -6.28 14.50 -3.30
C PRO A 40 -6.19 13.92 -1.89
N GLY A 41 -6.79 12.75 -1.65
CA GLY A 41 -6.71 12.07 -0.36
C GLY A 41 -5.31 11.64 0.01
N LEU A 42 -4.45 11.36 -0.97
CA LEU A 42 -3.05 10.99 -0.75
C LEU A 42 -2.14 12.18 -0.46
N LYS A 43 -2.61 13.40 -0.71
CA LYS A 43 -1.80 14.62 -0.54
C LYS A 43 -1.89 15.26 0.84
N ILE A 44 -2.64 14.67 1.77
CA ILE A 44 -2.78 15.23 3.12
C ILE A 44 -1.49 15.03 3.92
N PRO A 45 -1.19 15.90 4.92
CA PRO A 45 0.08 15.87 5.65
C PRO A 45 0.38 14.57 6.39
N SER A 46 -0.63 13.82 6.81
CA SER A 46 -0.45 12.56 7.54
C SER A 46 -0.11 11.38 6.63
N ILE A 47 0.02 11.60 5.31
CA ILE A 47 0.30 10.55 4.34
C ILE A 47 1.54 10.90 3.54
N LYS A 48 2.45 9.94 3.42
CA LYS A 48 3.56 9.99 2.47
C LYS A 48 3.31 8.99 1.36
N PHE A 49 3.61 9.40 0.14
CA PHE A 49 3.42 8.57 -1.04
C PHE A 49 4.72 8.46 -1.82
N TRP A 50 5.00 7.27 -2.34
CA TRP A 50 6.18 7.02 -3.19
C TRP A 50 5.77 6.32 -4.47
N SER A 51 6.35 6.76 -5.59
CA SER A 51 6.40 5.97 -6.82
C SER A 51 7.72 5.21 -6.86
N LEU A 52 7.68 3.98 -7.38
CA LEU A 52 8.84 3.07 -7.37
C LEU A 52 9.23 2.74 -8.79
N TRP A 53 10.51 2.93 -9.10
CA TRP A 53 11.04 2.86 -10.45
C TRP A 53 12.21 1.88 -10.54
N GLU A 54 12.24 1.09 -11.59
CA GLU A 54 13.36 0.24 -11.91
C GLU A 54 13.79 0.49 -13.34
N ASN A 55 15.05 0.91 -13.55
CA ASN A 55 15.60 1.24 -14.87
C ASN A 55 14.71 2.22 -15.64
N ASP A 56 14.29 3.28 -14.97
CA ASP A 56 13.41 4.33 -15.51
C ASP A 56 12.01 3.89 -15.90
N LYS A 57 11.60 2.69 -15.48
CA LYS A 57 10.25 2.18 -15.66
C LYS A 57 9.49 2.18 -14.35
N LEU A 58 8.25 2.65 -14.37
CA LEU A 58 7.39 2.65 -13.20
C LEU A 58 7.01 1.22 -12.85
N MET A 59 7.49 0.73 -11.71
CA MET A 59 7.20 -0.62 -11.23
C MET A 59 5.96 -0.66 -10.34
N GLY A 60 5.74 0.37 -9.54
CA GLY A 60 4.62 0.39 -8.62
C GLY A 60 4.58 1.64 -7.76
N CYS A 61 3.72 1.61 -6.76
CA CYS A 61 3.59 2.71 -5.82
C CYS A 61 3.11 2.21 -4.46
N GLY A 62 3.13 3.10 -3.48
CA GLY A 62 2.55 2.86 -2.17
C GLY A 62 2.56 4.12 -1.32
N ALA A 63 1.69 4.13 -0.34
CA ALA A 63 1.57 5.24 0.59
C ALA A 63 1.61 4.73 2.03
N LEU A 64 2.04 5.61 2.94
CA LEU A 64 2.06 5.35 4.37
C LEU A 64 1.27 6.45 5.07
N LYS A 65 0.21 6.04 5.77
CA LYS A 65 -0.56 6.93 6.62
C LYS A 65 -0.10 6.76 8.06
N PHE A 66 0.25 7.86 8.71
CA PHE A 66 0.61 7.81 10.14
C PHE A 66 -0.66 7.77 10.98
N LEU A 67 -0.88 6.65 11.68
CA LEU A 67 -1.99 6.52 12.62
C LEU A 67 -1.62 7.14 13.97
N ASN A 68 -0.33 7.02 14.34
CA ASN A 68 0.30 7.72 15.45
C ASN A 68 1.81 7.71 15.21
N ASN A 69 2.63 8.11 16.18
CA ASN A 69 4.07 8.21 15.99
C ASN A 69 4.77 6.89 15.69
N ASP A 70 4.21 5.78 16.15
CA ASP A 70 4.83 4.45 16.02
C ASP A 70 4.11 3.53 15.04
N HIS A 71 2.86 3.83 14.67
CA HIS A 71 2.02 2.95 13.88
C HIS A 71 1.64 3.60 12.56
N GLY A 72 2.01 2.96 11.46
CA GLY A 72 1.66 3.37 10.11
C GLY A 72 0.77 2.35 9.43
N GLU A 73 -0.06 2.84 8.52
CA GLU A 73 -0.91 2.00 7.67
C GLU A 73 -0.47 2.18 6.22
N PHE A 74 -0.14 1.08 5.54
CA PHE A 74 0.08 1.12 4.11
C PHE A 74 -1.24 1.27 3.37
N LYS A 75 -1.24 2.15 2.37
CA LYS A 75 -2.38 2.40 1.49
C LYS A 75 -1.91 2.46 0.05
N SER A 76 -2.83 2.19 -0.87
CA SER A 76 -2.59 2.37 -2.31
C SER A 76 -1.34 1.65 -2.83
N ILE A 77 -1.02 0.48 -2.27
CA ILE A 77 0.06 -0.34 -2.78
C ILE A 77 -0.41 -0.98 -4.09
N ARG A 78 0.36 -0.75 -5.14
CA ARG A 78 0.06 -1.33 -6.45
C ARG A 78 1.33 -1.63 -7.21
N VAL A 79 1.37 -2.81 -7.83
CA VAL A 79 2.40 -3.17 -8.80
C VAL A 79 1.85 -2.85 -10.19
N HIS A 80 2.64 -2.18 -11.02
CA HIS A 80 2.28 -1.88 -12.42
C HIS A 80 2.00 -3.18 -13.17
N ASP A 81 1.00 -3.20 -14.05
CA ASP A 81 0.57 -4.41 -14.75
C ASP A 81 1.70 -5.11 -15.50
N ASP A 82 2.64 -4.35 -16.06
CA ASP A 82 3.79 -4.90 -16.79
C ASP A 82 4.78 -5.64 -15.90
N PHE A 83 4.69 -5.46 -14.60
CA PHE A 83 5.58 -6.07 -13.61
C PHE A 83 4.87 -7.03 -12.66
N ARG A 84 3.63 -7.36 -12.91
CA ARG A 84 2.84 -8.20 -12.00
C ARG A 84 3.35 -9.63 -11.96
N ASN A 85 4.01 -9.95 -10.87
CA ASN A 85 4.30 -11.30 -10.42
C ASN A 85 4.68 -11.21 -8.93
N LYS A 86 4.73 -12.37 -8.27
CA LYS A 86 5.01 -12.43 -6.84
C LYS A 86 6.37 -11.80 -6.48
N LYS A 87 7.38 -12.02 -7.31
CA LYS A 87 8.74 -11.52 -7.06
C LYS A 87 8.77 -9.99 -7.05
N ASN A 88 8.15 -9.36 -8.01
CA ASN A 88 8.10 -7.90 -8.10
C ASN A 88 7.22 -7.29 -7.01
N GLY A 89 6.12 -7.96 -6.66
CA GLY A 89 5.29 -7.54 -5.54
C GLY A 89 6.07 -7.51 -4.23
N ILE A 90 6.86 -8.53 -3.97
CA ILE A 90 7.72 -8.60 -2.78
C ILE A 90 8.75 -7.47 -2.78
N LYS A 91 9.36 -7.17 -3.94
CA LYS A 91 10.30 -6.05 -4.08
C LYS A 91 9.64 -4.72 -3.70
N VAL A 92 8.43 -4.48 -4.19
CA VAL A 92 7.68 -3.25 -3.90
C VAL A 92 7.40 -3.15 -2.40
N ILE A 93 6.87 -4.20 -1.79
CA ILE A 93 6.55 -4.22 -0.36
C ILE A 93 7.81 -4.01 0.48
N ASN A 94 8.89 -4.72 0.17
CA ASN A 94 10.13 -4.61 0.94
C ASN A 94 10.73 -3.20 0.85
N HIS A 95 10.64 -2.57 -0.32
CA HIS A 95 11.13 -1.21 -0.48
C HIS A 95 10.30 -0.22 0.35
N LEU A 96 8.98 -0.39 0.37
CA LEU A 96 8.10 0.45 1.18
C LEU A 96 8.34 0.25 2.68
N ILE A 97 8.63 -0.97 3.11
CA ILE A 97 9.01 -1.25 4.50
C ILE A 97 10.30 -0.51 4.86
N ILE A 98 11.27 -0.48 3.95
CA ILE A 98 12.51 0.27 4.17
C ILE A 98 12.23 1.77 4.34
N GLU A 99 11.37 2.33 3.51
CA GLU A 99 10.98 3.74 3.63
C GLU A 99 10.28 4.03 4.97
N ALA A 100 9.40 3.12 5.41
CA ALA A 100 8.74 3.24 6.70
C ALA A 100 9.74 3.18 7.87
N LYS A 101 10.74 2.31 7.78
CA LYS A 101 11.80 2.21 8.79
C LYS A 101 12.59 3.52 8.91
N LYS A 102 12.88 4.15 7.78
CA LYS A 102 13.57 5.45 7.77
C LYS A 102 12.78 6.52 8.51
N LEU A 103 11.46 6.41 8.53
CA LEU A 103 10.56 7.32 9.24
C LEU A 103 10.30 6.90 10.69
N LYS A 104 11.00 5.88 11.17
CA LYS A 104 10.93 5.39 12.56
C LYS A 104 9.59 4.79 12.96
N VAL A 105 8.85 4.31 11.98
CA VAL A 105 7.61 3.56 12.23
C VAL A 105 7.99 2.19 12.79
N LYS A 106 7.32 1.77 13.86
CA LYS A 106 7.62 0.51 14.56
C LYS A 106 6.63 -0.59 14.22
N LYS A 107 5.42 -0.23 13.80
CA LYS A 107 4.36 -1.17 13.46
C LYS A 107 3.71 -0.74 12.16
N LEU A 108 3.51 -1.69 11.26
CA LEU A 108 2.83 -1.46 9.99
C LEU A 108 1.57 -2.30 9.95
N SER A 109 0.50 -1.70 9.48
CA SER A 109 -0.77 -2.40 9.26
C SER A 109 -1.29 -2.12 7.87
N ILE A 110 -2.17 -2.98 7.40
CA ILE A 110 -2.77 -2.84 6.09
C ILE A 110 -4.19 -3.38 6.12
N GLU A 111 -5.07 -2.74 5.35
CA GLU A 111 -6.42 -3.22 5.13
C GLU A 111 -6.55 -3.66 3.68
N THR A 112 -7.12 -4.82 3.45
CA THR A 112 -7.42 -5.31 2.10
C THR A 112 -8.80 -5.93 2.07
N GLY A 113 -9.41 -5.97 0.89
CA GLY A 113 -10.71 -6.60 0.73
C GLY A 113 -10.64 -8.11 0.95
N ALA A 114 -11.76 -8.69 1.36
CA ALA A 114 -11.88 -10.13 1.61
C ALA A 114 -12.24 -10.93 0.37
N GLY A 115 -12.71 -10.29 -0.71
CA GLY A 115 -13.16 -10.96 -1.92
C GLY A 115 -12.03 -11.58 -2.74
N LYS A 116 -12.41 -12.31 -3.78
CA LYS A 116 -11.46 -13.01 -4.66
C LYS A 116 -10.51 -12.06 -5.39
N PHE A 117 -10.98 -10.88 -5.75
CA PHE A 117 -10.15 -9.88 -6.41
C PHE A 117 -8.92 -9.53 -5.58
N PHE A 118 -9.06 -9.53 -4.25
CA PHE A 118 -8.00 -9.17 -3.32
C PHE A 118 -7.13 -10.35 -2.87
N ALA A 119 -7.42 -11.57 -3.31
CA ALA A 119 -6.67 -12.76 -2.90
C ALA A 119 -5.17 -12.67 -3.22
N PRO A 120 -4.75 -12.20 -4.41
CA PRO A 120 -3.32 -12.04 -4.69
C PRO A 120 -2.64 -11.04 -3.74
N ALA A 121 -3.32 -9.96 -3.39
CA ALA A 121 -2.79 -8.97 -2.45
C ALA A 121 -2.62 -9.57 -1.05
N ARG A 122 -3.63 -10.28 -0.54
CA ARG A 122 -3.53 -10.95 0.76
C ARG A 122 -2.37 -11.94 0.81
N LYS A 123 -2.20 -12.72 -0.27
CA LYS A 123 -1.12 -13.69 -0.39
C LYS A 123 0.25 -13.00 -0.35
N LEU A 124 0.36 -11.89 -1.07
CA LEU A 124 1.59 -11.10 -1.11
C LEU A 124 1.94 -10.56 0.27
N PHE A 125 0.98 -9.98 0.98
CA PHE A 125 1.22 -9.43 2.31
C PHE A 125 1.58 -10.52 3.31
N ASN A 126 0.90 -11.67 3.28
CA ASN A 126 1.25 -12.81 4.12
C ASN A 126 2.68 -13.29 3.85
N SER A 127 3.10 -13.34 2.58
CA SER A 127 4.47 -13.71 2.19
C SER A 127 5.51 -12.71 2.68
N SER A 128 5.11 -11.45 2.91
CA SER A 128 5.99 -10.40 3.40
C SER A 128 6.01 -10.28 4.93
N GLY A 129 5.37 -11.21 5.63
CA GLY A 129 5.39 -11.26 7.09
C GLY A 129 4.18 -10.64 7.79
N PHE A 130 3.25 -10.05 7.06
CA PHE A 130 2.02 -9.53 7.65
C PHE A 130 1.14 -10.67 8.12
N LYS A 131 0.51 -10.50 9.27
CA LYS A 131 -0.39 -11.51 9.86
C LYS A 131 -1.75 -10.92 10.13
N PRO A 132 -2.82 -11.75 10.08
CA PRO A 132 -4.16 -11.26 10.41
C PRO A 132 -4.20 -10.61 11.79
N CYS A 133 -4.97 -9.54 11.90
CA CYS A 133 -5.15 -8.82 13.15
C CYS A 133 -6.57 -8.28 13.24
N PRO A 134 -7.04 -7.87 14.44
CA PRO A 134 -8.31 -7.18 14.57
C PRO A 134 -8.33 -5.85 13.80
N PRO A 135 -9.51 -5.33 13.45
CA PRO A 135 -9.61 -4.02 12.83
C PRO A 135 -8.88 -2.95 13.64
N PHE A 136 -8.22 -2.05 12.95
CA PHE A 136 -7.46 -0.95 13.56
C PHE A 136 -8.02 0.39 13.06
N ALA A 137 -7.56 1.49 13.65
CA ALA A 137 -8.07 2.82 13.38
C ALA A 137 -9.60 2.84 13.59
N HIS A 138 -10.36 3.32 12.63
CA HIS A 138 -11.81 3.36 12.69
C HIS A 138 -12.50 2.30 11.82
N TYR A 139 -11.74 1.31 11.35
CA TYR A 139 -12.27 0.28 10.46
C TYR A 139 -13.15 -0.74 11.19
N LYS A 140 -14.04 -1.36 10.41
CA LYS A 140 -14.90 -2.45 10.88
C LYS A 140 -14.61 -3.70 10.06
N ALA A 141 -14.65 -4.88 10.67
CA ALA A 141 -14.30 -6.15 10.04
C ALA A 141 -15.48 -6.77 9.29
N VAL A 142 -16.18 -6.02 8.44
CA VAL A 142 -17.37 -6.52 7.72
C VAL A 142 -17.00 -7.14 6.38
N SER A 143 -16.28 -6.41 5.54
CA SER A 143 -15.94 -6.85 4.17
C SER A 143 -14.44 -6.74 3.89
N TYR A 144 -13.63 -6.53 4.91
CA TYR A 144 -12.20 -6.30 4.79
C TYR A 144 -11.41 -7.18 5.73
N THR A 145 -10.16 -7.47 5.33
CA THR A 145 -9.19 -8.20 6.14
C THR A 145 -8.15 -7.21 6.63
N HIS A 146 -7.80 -7.30 7.91
CA HIS A 146 -6.78 -6.46 8.52
C HIS A 146 -5.54 -7.29 8.82
N LEU A 147 -4.38 -6.76 8.45
CA LEU A 147 -3.09 -7.42 8.59
C LEU A 147 -2.10 -6.47 9.26
N THR A 148 -1.16 -7.04 10.01
CA THR A 148 -0.15 -6.25 10.69
C THR A 148 1.23 -6.90 10.59
N LEU A 149 2.25 -6.07 10.53
CA LEU A 149 3.64 -6.40 10.75
C LEU A 149 4.02 -5.72 12.07
N PRO A 150 3.92 -6.45 13.20
CA PRO A 150 3.92 -5.82 14.53
C PRO A 150 5.25 -5.25 15.00
N THR A 151 6.36 -5.73 14.42
CA THR A 151 7.67 -5.24 14.80
C THR A 151 8.54 -5.08 13.57
N ILE A 152 9.00 -3.87 13.33
CA ILE A 152 9.94 -3.58 12.25
C ILE A 152 11.31 -3.41 12.88
N LEU A 153 12.23 -4.32 12.56
CA LEU A 153 13.59 -4.22 13.03
C LEU A 153 14.30 -3.08 12.30
N LEU A 154 14.73 -2.10 13.08
CA LEU A 154 15.53 -0.99 12.57
C LEU A 154 16.99 -1.40 12.68
N VAL A 155 17.58 -1.67 11.57
CA VAL A 155 18.99 -2.07 11.51
C VAL A 155 19.80 -0.97 10.86
#